data_8b4ce1d69bbc43813704080d0226cca3
#
_entry.id   8b4ce1d69bbc43813704080d0226cca3
#
_cell.length_a   1.000
_cell.length_b   1.000
_cell.length_c   1.000
_cell.angle_alpha   90.00
_cell.angle_beta   90.00
_cell.angle_gamma   90.00
#
_symmetry.space_group_name_H-M   'P 1'
#
loop_
_entity.id
_entity.type
_entity.pdbx_description
1 polymer ?
#
loop_
_entity_poly.entity_id
_entity_poly.type
_entity_poly.pdbx_seq_one_letter_code
_entity_poly.pdbx_strand_id
1 'polypeptide(L)'
;MKIIKRNDIILLCSLIAVGILLLSVLALIFLGKGQDVVVRVDGKEYARLPLDENTELQIQSQYGENLLIIKDSKAFIKSASCPKQICVDHGELSELSPIVCKHNHVSITLE
;
A
#
# COMPACT_ATOMS: atom_id res chain seq x y z
N MET A 1 -11.20 51.80 9.37
CA MET A 1 -11.82 50.69 8.66
C MET A 1 -11.72 50.88 7.18
N LYS A 2 -11.31 49.87 6.49
CA LYS A 2 -11.10 49.94 5.06
C LYS A 2 -12.37 49.57 4.30
N ILE A 3 -12.61 50.30 3.23
CA ILE A 3 -13.69 50.02 2.32
C ILE A 3 -13.21 48.95 1.37
N ILE A 4 -13.81 47.78 1.47
CA ILE A 4 -13.53 46.68 0.57
C ILE A 4 -14.39 46.86 -0.67
N LYS A 5 -13.74 47.04 -1.81
CA LYS A 5 -14.42 47.17 -3.08
C LYS A 5 -14.91 45.80 -3.56
N ARG A 6 -15.97 45.81 -4.38
CA ARG A 6 -16.51 44.57 -4.94
C ARG A 6 -15.44 43.75 -5.66
N ASN A 7 -14.51 44.42 -6.36
CA ASN A 7 -13.42 43.76 -7.03
C ASN A 7 -12.46 43.04 -6.08
N ASP A 8 -12.22 43.63 -4.89
CA ASP A 8 -11.38 43.03 -3.87
C ASP A 8 -12.00 41.74 -3.30
N ILE A 9 -13.31 41.75 -3.14
CA ILE A 9 -14.07 40.59 -2.69
C ILE A 9 -13.98 39.46 -3.72
N ILE A 10 -14.11 39.81 -5.00
CA ILE A 10 -14.00 38.86 -6.11
C ILE A 10 -12.60 38.23 -6.14
N LEU A 11 -11.56 39.05 -5.97
CA LEU A 11 -10.17 38.55 -5.93
C LEU A 11 -9.96 37.61 -4.75
N LEU A 12 -10.43 37.95 -3.57
CA LEU A 12 -10.31 37.11 -2.37
C LEU A 12 -11.02 35.77 -2.57
N CYS A 13 -12.27 35.82 -3.07
CA CYS A 13 -13.03 34.61 -3.34
C CYS A 13 -12.34 33.72 -4.40
N SER A 14 -11.79 34.33 -5.43
CA SER A 14 -11.04 33.63 -6.47
C SER A 14 -9.80 32.94 -5.91
N LEU A 15 -9.02 33.62 -5.06
CA LEU A 15 -7.83 33.03 -4.44
C LEU A 15 -8.19 31.86 -3.50
N ILE A 16 -9.26 32.03 -2.72
CA ILE A 16 -9.73 30.95 -1.84
C ILE A 16 -10.19 29.76 -2.65
N ALA A 17 -10.93 29.98 -3.73
CA ALA A 17 -11.41 28.90 -4.60
C ALA A 17 -10.26 28.12 -5.22
N VAL A 18 -9.23 28.83 -5.72
CA VAL A 18 -8.03 28.20 -6.27
C VAL A 18 -7.29 27.42 -5.22
N GLY A 19 -7.14 27.96 -4.00
CA GLY A 19 -6.50 27.28 -2.88
C GLY A 19 -7.21 25.99 -2.50
N ILE A 20 -8.54 26.02 -2.42
CA ILE A 20 -9.35 24.82 -2.13
C ILE A 20 -9.19 23.78 -3.23
N LEU A 21 -9.21 24.22 -4.48
CA LEU A 21 -9.04 23.32 -5.63
C LEU A 21 -7.67 22.64 -5.59
N LEU A 22 -6.60 23.38 -5.32
CA LEU A 22 -5.25 22.84 -5.23
C LEU A 22 -5.12 21.83 -4.06
N LEU A 23 -5.69 22.17 -2.91
CA LEU A 23 -5.69 21.26 -1.76
C LEU A 23 -6.46 19.98 -2.06
N SER A 24 -7.60 20.10 -2.75
CA SER A 24 -8.40 18.93 -3.16
C SER A 24 -7.64 18.03 -4.12
N VAL A 25 -6.96 18.60 -5.10
CA VAL A 25 -6.15 17.83 -6.05
C VAL A 25 -4.99 17.14 -5.34
N LEU A 26 -4.30 17.85 -4.46
CA LEU A 26 -3.22 17.26 -3.66
C LEU A 26 -3.71 16.13 -2.78
N ALA A 27 -4.86 16.31 -2.14
CA ALA A 27 -5.47 15.28 -1.31
C ALA A 27 -5.79 14.02 -2.13
N LEU A 28 -6.34 14.18 -3.33
CA LEU A 28 -6.62 13.05 -4.22
C LEU A 28 -5.34 12.34 -4.65
N ILE A 29 -4.27 13.09 -4.92
CA ILE A 29 -2.98 12.50 -5.30
C ILE A 29 -2.37 11.72 -4.14
N PHE A 30 -2.38 12.27 -2.93
CA PHE A 30 -1.76 11.63 -1.76
C PHE A 30 -2.62 10.53 -1.15
N LEU A 31 -3.93 10.72 -1.07
CA LEU A 31 -4.85 9.73 -0.51
C LEU A 31 -5.21 8.64 -1.51
N GLY A 32 -5.11 8.93 -2.80
CA GLY A 32 -5.38 7.97 -3.85
C GLY A 32 -4.25 6.98 -4.10
N LYS A 33 -3.08 7.20 -3.50
CA LYS A 33 -2.01 6.22 -3.56
C LYS A 33 -2.30 5.14 -2.54
N GLY A 34 -2.88 4.05 -2.99
CA GLY A 34 -3.02 2.86 -2.19
C GLY A 34 -1.65 2.33 -1.82
N GLN A 35 -1.59 1.52 -0.77
CA GLN A 35 -0.37 0.82 -0.40
C GLN A 35 -0.17 -0.38 -1.33
N ASP A 36 1.09 -0.68 -1.62
CA ASP A 36 1.45 -1.84 -2.41
C ASP A 36 2.01 -2.95 -1.52
N VAL A 37 1.66 -4.17 -1.85
CA VAL A 37 2.25 -5.36 -1.25
C VAL A 37 3.46 -5.72 -2.10
N VAL A 38 4.64 -5.57 -1.54
CA VAL A 38 5.90 -5.85 -2.24
C VAL A 38 6.46 -7.17 -1.77
N VAL A 39 6.60 -8.11 -2.70
CA VAL A 39 7.15 -9.43 -2.45
C VAL A 39 8.59 -9.47 -2.94
N ARG A 40 9.51 -9.84 -2.05
CA ARG A 40 10.93 -10.02 -2.39
C ARG A 40 11.33 -11.46 -2.13
N VAL A 41 12.04 -12.02 -3.08
CA VAL A 41 12.63 -13.36 -2.98
C VAL A 41 14.13 -13.21 -3.12
N ASP A 42 14.89 -13.69 -2.14
CA ASP A 42 16.35 -13.52 -2.08
C ASP A 42 16.78 -12.06 -2.17
N GLY A 43 16.03 -11.15 -1.54
CA GLY A 43 16.33 -9.73 -1.56
C GLY A 43 15.95 -9.00 -2.85
N LYS A 44 15.46 -9.71 -3.86
CA LYS A 44 15.05 -9.11 -5.15
C LYS A 44 13.55 -9.00 -5.22
N GLU A 45 13.05 -7.91 -5.79
CA GLU A 45 11.62 -7.73 -5.97
C GLU A 45 11.07 -8.80 -6.93
N TYR A 46 10.16 -9.63 -6.41
CA TYR A 46 9.50 -10.68 -7.16
C TYR A 46 8.21 -10.16 -7.78
N ALA A 47 7.41 -9.43 -7.00
CA ALA A 47 6.14 -8.90 -7.44
C ALA A 47 5.75 -7.69 -6.60
N ARG A 48 4.96 -6.81 -7.17
CA ARG A 48 4.37 -5.65 -6.50
C ARG A 48 2.89 -5.62 -6.85
N LEU A 49 2.03 -5.78 -5.85
CA LEU A 49 0.60 -5.89 -6.04
C LEU A 49 -0.14 -4.79 -5.25
N PRO A 50 -1.18 -4.18 -5.82
CA PRO A 50 -1.98 -3.21 -5.08
C PRO A 50 -2.77 -3.89 -3.97
N LEU A 51 -2.77 -3.30 -2.77
CA LEU A 51 -3.48 -3.85 -1.61
C LEU A 51 -5.01 -3.76 -1.77
N ASP A 52 -5.48 -2.84 -2.57
CA ASP A 52 -6.91 -2.61 -2.78
C ASP A 52 -7.56 -3.54 -3.81
N GLU A 53 -6.77 -4.41 -4.45
CA GLU A 53 -7.28 -5.40 -5.39
C GLU A 53 -7.15 -6.81 -4.81
N ASN A 54 -8.24 -7.56 -4.82
CA ASN A 54 -8.23 -8.95 -4.39
C ASN A 54 -7.41 -9.79 -5.38
N THR A 55 -6.39 -10.46 -4.87
CA THR A 55 -5.43 -11.19 -5.71
C THR A 55 -4.89 -12.40 -4.97
N GLU A 56 -4.60 -13.46 -5.71
CA GLU A 56 -3.85 -14.61 -5.20
C GLU A 56 -2.55 -14.70 -5.98
N LEU A 57 -1.44 -14.88 -5.29
CA LEU A 57 -0.13 -15.03 -5.92
C LEU A 57 0.60 -16.21 -5.32
N GLN A 58 0.95 -17.18 -6.18
CA GLN A 58 1.83 -18.26 -5.79
C GLN A 58 3.27 -17.78 -5.93
N ILE A 59 3.94 -17.61 -4.80
CA ILE A 59 5.35 -17.19 -4.76
C ILE A 59 6.20 -18.46 -4.79
N GLN A 60 6.96 -18.64 -5.85
CA GLN A 60 7.86 -19.77 -6.01
C GLN A 60 9.30 -19.32 -5.92
N SER A 61 10.08 -20.02 -5.12
CA SER A 61 11.54 -19.81 -5.04
C SER A 61 12.22 -21.18 -5.13
N GLN A 62 13.52 -21.16 -5.28
CA GLN A 62 14.29 -22.41 -5.25
C GLN A 62 14.27 -23.08 -3.87
N TYR A 63 13.79 -22.38 -2.85
CA TYR A 63 13.74 -22.88 -1.47
C TYR A 63 12.36 -23.39 -1.06
N GLY A 64 11.32 -23.00 -1.78
CA GLY A 64 9.96 -23.44 -1.47
C GLY A 64 8.90 -22.51 -2.03
N GLU A 65 7.66 -22.69 -1.59
CA GLU A 65 6.50 -22.00 -2.09
C GLU A 65 5.72 -21.32 -0.96
N ASN A 66 5.13 -20.16 -1.28
CA ASN A 66 4.24 -19.43 -0.40
C ASN A 66 3.04 -18.96 -1.23
N LEU A 67 1.84 -19.11 -0.68
CA LEU A 67 0.62 -18.60 -1.32
C LEU A 67 0.18 -17.32 -0.62
N LEU A 68 0.31 -16.20 -1.33
CA LEU A 68 -0.11 -14.89 -0.86
C LEU A 68 -1.56 -14.62 -1.29
N ILE A 69 -2.38 -14.20 -0.34
CA ILE A 69 -3.77 -13.80 -0.58
C ILE A 69 -3.91 -12.32 -0.21
N ILE A 70 -4.49 -11.55 -1.12
CA ILE A 70 -4.93 -10.18 -0.85
C ILE A 70 -6.45 -10.17 -0.98
N LYS A 71 -7.13 -9.84 0.12
CA LYS A 71 -8.58 -9.81 0.16
C LYS A 71 -9.04 -8.72 1.13
N ASP A 72 -9.98 -7.89 0.68
CA ASP A 72 -10.58 -6.82 1.50
C ASP A 72 -9.51 -5.90 2.10
N SER A 73 -8.53 -5.51 1.30
CA SER A 73 -7.39 -4.65 1.69
C SER A 73 -6.53 -5.25 2.80
N LYS A 74 -6.48 -6.56 2.85
CA LYS A 74 -5.65 -7.32 3.81
C LYS A 74 -4.81 -8.33 3.04
N ALA A 75 -3.54 -8.45 3.42
CA ALA A 75 -2.63 -9.40 2.81
C ALA A 75 -2.12 -10.38 3.86
N PHE A 76 -2.07 -11.66 3.51
CA PHE A 76 -1.58 -12.71 4.40
C PHE A 76 -1.10 -13.91 3.57
N ILE A 77 -0.34 -14.78 4.19
CA ILE A 77 0.10 -16.04 3.60
C ILE A 77 -0.89 -17.13 4.03
N LYS A 78 -1.58 -17.70 3.07
CA LYS A 78 -2.56 -18.77 3.30
C LYS A 78 -1.87 -20.12 3.54
N SER A 79 -0.85 -20.42 2.77
CA SER A 79 -0.09 -21.66 2.87
C SER A 79 1.35 -21.46 2.45
N ALA A 80 2.22 -22.29 2.98
CA ALA A 80 3.64 -22.26 2.65
C ALA A 80 4.25 -23.63 2.85
N SER A 81 5.32 -23.92 2.13
CA SER A 81 6.05 -25.20 2.23
C SER A 81 7.06 -25.22 3.39
N CYS A 82 7.28 -24.09 4.06
CA CYS A 82 8.24 -24.04 5.17
C CYS A 82 7.78 -24.89 6.35
N PRO A 83 8.70 -25.60 7.05
CA PRO A 83 8.33 -26.56 8.07
C PRO A 83 7.69 -25.93 9.31
N LYS A 84 8.08 -24.73 9.69
CA LYS A 84 7.60 -24.07 10.92
C LYS A 84 6.32 -23.24 10.71
N GLN A 85 5.95 -22.95 9.47
CA GLN A 85 4.74 -22.18 9.11
C GLN A 85 4.65 -20.82 9.82
N ILE A 86 5.78 -20.19 10.12
CA ILE A 86 5.82 -18.90 10.83
C ILE A 86 5.16 -17.80 10.00
N CYS A 87 5.39 -17.79 8.69
CA CYS A 87 4.80 -16.81 7.78
C CYS A 87 3.28 -16.97 7.68
N VAL A 88 2.77 -18.19 7.76
CA VAL A 88 1.32 -18.46 7.79
C VAL A 88 0.72 -18.00 9.11
N ASP A 89 1.38 -18.30 10.20
CA ASP A 89 0.91 -17.94 11.55
C ASP A 89 1.01 -16.45 11.84
N HIS A 90 1.79 -15.71 11.06
CA HIS A 90 1.96 -14.27 11.21
C HIS A 90 0.63 -13.51 11.12
N GLY A 91 -0.28 -13.97 10.24
CA GLY A 91 -1.54 -13.30 10.00
C GLY A 91 -1.39 -12.14 9.01
N GLU A 92 -2.11 -11.05 9.25
CA GLU A 92 -2.17 -9.93 8.34
C GLU A 92 -0.87 -9.15 8.27
N LEU A 93 -0.51 -8.73 7.05
CA LEU A 93 0.62 -7.85 6.79
C LEU A 93 0.27 -6.42 7.24
N SER A 94 1.21 -5.76 7.91
CA SER A 94 1.10 -4.35 8.26
C SER A 94 2.43 -3.62 8.01
N GLU A 95 2.39 -2.30 8.01
CA GLU A 95 3.60 -1.49 7.80
C GLU A 95 4.67 -1.76 8.86
N LEU A 96 4.23 -2.01 10.08
CA LEU A 96 5.11 -2.26 11.23
C LEU A 96 5.45 -3.73 11.41
N SER A 97 4.80 -4.62 10.67
CA SER A 97 4.95 -6.06 10.85
C SER A 97 5.02 -6.76 9.49
N PRO A 98 6.17 -6.71 8.83
CA PRO A 98 6.36 -7.41 7.56
C PRO A 98 6.36 -8.92 7.76
N ILE A 99 5.91 -9.65 6.75
CA ILE A 99 5.92 -11.11 6.75
C ILE A 99 7.26 -11.58 6.20
N VAL A 100 7.96 -12.40 6.95
CA VAL A 100 9.25 -12.95 6.53
C VAL A 100 9.23 -14.46 6.66
N CYS A 101 9.48 -15.14 5.56
CA CYS A 101 9.66 -16.59 5.53
C CYS A 101 11.14 -16.90 5.29
N LYS A 102 11.89 -17.08 6.36
CA LYS A 102 13.34 -17.29 6.27
C LYS A 102 13.69 -18.56 5.52
N HIS A 103 12.94 -19.61 5.71
CA HIS A 103 13.18 -20.89 5.04
C HIS A 103 13.08 -20.76 3.52
N ASN A 104 12.08 -20.03 3.03
CA ASN A 104 11.85 -19.86 1.60
C ASN A 104 12.49 -18.59 1.02
N HIS A 105 13.19 -17.82 1.83
CA HIS A 105 13.84 -16.56 1.45
C HIS A 105 12.88 -15.53 0.90
N VAL A 106 11.66 -15.52 1.42
CA VAL A 106 10.59 -14.62 0.98
C VAL A 106 10.37 -13.56 2.05
N SER A 107 10.27 -12.31 1.63
CA SER A 107 9.83 -11.22 2.49
C SER A 107 8.72 -10.43 1.81
N ILE A 108 7.71 -10.05 2.60
CA ILE A 108 6.56 -9.31 2.10
C ILE A 108 6.42 -8.07 2.97
N THR A 109 6.46 -6.92 2.32
CA THR A 109 6.35 -5.62 2.98
C THR A 109 5.21 -4.83 2.38
N LEU A 110 4.72 -3.86 3.15
CA LEU A 110 3.70 -2.94 2.73
C LEU A 110 4.35 -1.58 2.47
N GLU A 111 4.27 -1.10 1.23
CA GLU A 111 4.91 0.16 0.81
C GLU A 111 3.95 1.13 0.14
#